data_a618dac2df9b2076d246f5a6317655c1
#
_entry.id   a618dac2df9b2076d246f5a6317655c1
#
_cell.length_a   1.000
_cell.length_b   1.000
_cell.length_c   1.000
_cell.angle_alpha   90.00
_cell.angle_beta   90.00
_cell.angle_gamma   90.00
#
_symmetry.space_group_name_H-M   'P 1'
#
loop_
_entity.id
_entity.type
_entity.pdbx_description
1 polymer ?
#
loop_
_entity_poly.entity_id
_entity_poly.type
_entity_poly.pdbx_seq_one_letter_code
_entity_poly.pdbx_strand_id
1 'polypeptide(L)'
;MVFSKSYCPYCTMAKEALKKYVGSVLPTDQYEVWEIENEGDCQVIQNELKKITGASTMPRVFINGKCIGGGSETQDLDKLGELKKMLSA
;
A
#
# COMPACT_ATOMS: atom_id res chain seq x y z
N MET A 1 -4.38 0.80 -4.04
CA MET A 1 -4.65 -0.47 -3.33
C MET A 1 -3.52 -0.79 -2.38
N VAL A 2 -3.84 -1.05 -1.14
CA VAL A 2 -2.87 -1.43 -0.11
C VAL A 2 -3.22 -2.81 0.42
N PHE A 3 -2.31 -3.77 0.26
CA PHE A 3 -2.41 -5.08 0.92
C PHE A 3 -1.74 -4.97 2.27
N SER A 4 -2.45 -5.25 3.34
CA SER A 4 -2.06 -4.87 4.68
C SER A 4 -2.41 -5.96 5.69
N LYS A 5 -1.80 -5.86 6.87
CA LYS A 5 -2.21 -6.60 8.08
C LYS A 5 -2.43 -5.57 9.18
N SER A 6 -3.56 -5.67 9.87
CA SER A 6 -3.98 -4.63 10.83
C SER A 6 -3.02 -4.42 11.99
N TYR A 7 -2.25 -5.44 12.35
CA TYR A 7 -1.30 -5.38 13.47
C TYR A 7 0.12 -4.97 13.05
N CYS A 8 0.34 -4.62 11.79
CA CYS A 8 1.68 -4.34 11.26
C CYS A 8 2.00 -2.84 11.36
N PRO A 9 3.06 -2.44 12.08
CA PRO A 9 3.43 -1.03 12.18
C PRO A 9 3.77 -0.39 10.83
N TYR A 10 4.45 -1.12 9.95
CA TYR A 10 4.78 -0.62 8.60
C TYR A 10 3.53 -0.45 7.74
N CYS A 11 2.53 -1.31 7.93
CA CYS A 11 1.25 -1.16 7.27
C CYS A 11 0.55 0.13 7.72
N THR A 12 0.59 0.41 9.01
CA THR A 12 0.04 1.65 9.57
C THR A 12 0.74 2.88 8.99
N MET A 13 2.08 2.84 8.87
CA MET A 13 2.85 3.92 8.27
C MET A 13 2.41 4.20 6.83
N ALA A 14 2.25 3.17 6.02
CA ALA A 14 1.82 3.31 4.63
C ALA A 14 0.40 3.89 4.54
N LYS A 15 -0.50 3.36 5.35
CA LYS A 15 -1.90 3.82 5.37
C LYS A 15 -2.00 5.28 5.80
N GLU A 16 -1.24 5.69 6.80
CA GLU A 16 -1.23 7.09 7.25
C GLU A 16 -0.65 8.03 6.20
N ALA A 17 0.42 7.62 5.53
CA ALA A 17 1.02 8.43 4.47
C ALA A 17 0.05 8.67 3.33
N LEU A 18 -0.73 7.65 2.95
CA LEU A 18 -1.71 7.76 1.87
C LEU A 18 -2.99 8.50 2.31
N LYS A 19 -3.41 8.27 3.55
CA LYS A 19 -4.69 8.78 4.06
C LYS A 19 -4.79 10.30 4.00
N LYS A 20 -3.69 11.02 4.23
CA LYS A 20 -3.70 12.49 4.19
C LYS A 20 -3.97 13.05 2.80
N TYR A 21 -3.83 12.24 1.75
CA TYR A 21 -4.15 12.65 0.37
C TYR A 21 -5.54 12.23 -0.06
N VAL A 22 -6.23 11.39 0.73
CA VAL A 22 -7.58 10.93 0.41
C VAL A 22 -8.55 12.12 0.48
N GLY A 23 -9.33 12.29 -0.56
CA GLY A 23 -10.25 13.42 -0.67
C GLY A 23 -9.63 14.65 -1.33
N SER A 24 -8.32 14.62 -1.65
CA SER A 24 -7.65 15.68 -2.41
C SER A 24 -7.10 15.10 -3.72
N VAL A 25 -5.80 14.80 -3.79
CA VAL A 25 -5.20 14.22 -5.00
C VAL A 25 -5.58 12.75 -5.21
N LEU A 26 -6.01 12.06 -4.14
CA LEU A 26 -6.44 10.66 -4.19
C LEU A 26 -7.96 10.61 -3.90
N PRO A 27 -8.80 10.32 -4.91
CA PRO A 27 -10.24 10.19 -4.69
C PRO A 27 -10.54 9.07 -3.69
N THR A 28 -11.55 9.29 -2.83
CA THR A 28 -11.92 8.33 -1.79
C THR A 28 -12.32 6.97 -2.36
N ASP A 29 -12.95 6.94 -3.52
CA ASP A 29 -13.38 5.70 -4.17
C ASP A 29 -12.23 4.94 -4.83
N GLN A 30 -11.04 5.54 -4.91
CA GLN A 30 -9.85 4.90 -5.47
C GLN A 30 -8.87 4.46 -4.40
N TYR A 31 -9.17 4.71 -3.14
CA TYR A 31 -8.35 4.26 -2.02
C TYR A 31 -8.95 3.01 -1.40
N GLU A 32 -8.26 1.89 -1.52
CA GLU A 32 -8.68 0.62 -0.93
C GLU A 32 -7.56 0.02 -0.09
N VAL A 33 -7.95 -0.50 1.07
CA VAL A 33 -7.06 -1.25 1.95
C VAL A 33 -7.65 -2.65 2.14
N TRP A 34 -6.85 -3.67 1.88
CA TRP A 34 -7.24 -5.06 2.08
C TRP A 34 -6.43 -5.66 3.22
N GLU A 35 -7.08 -5.85 4.37
CA GLU A 35 -6.48 -6.49 5.55
C GLU A 35 -6.54 -8.00 5.35
N ILE A 36 -5.43 -8.59 4.89
CA ILE A 36 -5.44 -9.97 4.42
C ILE A 36 -5.34 -11.03 5.52
N GLU A 37 -5.02 -10.63 6.77
CA GLU A 37 -4.92 -11.60 7.87
C GLU A 37 -6.24 -12.29 8.19
N ASN A 38 -7.35 -11.68 7.81
CA ASN A 38 -8.69 -12.24 8.02
C ASN A 38 -9.16 -13.13 6.88
N GLU A 39 -8.37 -13.23 5.80
CA GLU A 39 -8.71 -14.06 4.67
C GLU A 39 -8.24 -15.49 4.92
N GLY A 40 -9.10 -16.48 4.60
CA GLY A 40 -8.75 -17.88 4.74
C GLY A 40 -7.58 -18.30 3.85
N ASP A 41 -7.33 -17.58 2.76
CA ASP A 41 -6.26 -17.84 1.80
C ASP A 41 -5.13 -16.79 1.87
N CYS A 42 -4.89 -16.24 3.06
CA CYS A 42 -3.85 -15.23 3.29
C CYS A 42 -2.48 -15.66 2.72
N GLN A 43 -2.09 -16.90 2.94
CA GLN A 43 -0.81 -17.40 2.43
C GLN A 43 -0.76 -17.43 0.91
N VAL A 44 -1.88 -17.78 0.27
CA VAL A 44 -1.98 -17.77 -1.18
C VAL A 44 -1.83 -16.34 -1.72
N ILE A 45 -2.48 -15.38 -1.08
CA ILE A 45 -2.38 -13.97 -1.45
C ILE A 45 -0.94 -13.50 -1.32
N GLN A 46 -0.26 -13.82 -0.22
CA GLN A 46 1.14 -13.44 -0.02
C GLN A 46 2.05 -14.07 -1.08
N ASN A 47 1.81 -15.33 -1.45
CA ASN A 47 2.58 -16.01 -2.49
C ASN A 47 2.40 -15.34 -3.85
N GLU A 48 1.19 -14.93 -4.19
CA GLU A 48 0.91 -14.22 -5.44
C GLU A 48 1.58 -12.84 -5.45
N LEU A 49 1.53 -12.12 -4.34
CA LEU A 49 2.20 -10.83 -4.21
C LEU A 49 3.71 -10.98 -4.38
N LYS A 50 4.29 -12.05 -3.86
CA LYS A 50 5.72 -12.33 -4.03
C LYS A 50 6.07 -12.56 -5.50
N LYS A 51 5.22 -13.26 -6.26
CA LYS A 51 5.43 -13.48 -7.69
C LYS A 51 5.40 -12.16 -8.46
N ILE A 52 4.49 -11.26 -8.10
CA ILE A 52 4.28 -10.00 -8.81
C ILE A 52 5.35 -8.97 -8.42
N THR A 53 5.68 -8.88 -7.13
CA THR A 53 6.50 -7.79 -6.59
C THR A 53 7.89 -8.21 -6.14
N GLY A 54 8.16 -9.50 -6.05
CA GLY A 54 9.42 -10.03 -5.54
C GLY A 54 9.49 -10.09 -4.01
N ALA A 55 8.43 -9.70 -3.30
CA ALA A 55 8.41 -9.72 -1.83
C ALA A 55 7.03 -10.11 -1.32
N SER A 56 7.00 -10.88 -0.22
CA SER A 56 5.76 -11.30 0.43
C SER A 56 5.49 -10.53 1.73
N THR A 57 6.36 -9.60 2.09
CA THR A 57 6.18 -8.79 3.30
C THR A 57 5.09 -7.74 3.11
N MET A 58 4.37 -7.44 4.19
CA MET A 58 3.34 -6.40 4.21
C MET A 58 3.91 -5.12 4.81
N PRO A 59 3.43 -3.97 4.40
CA PRO A 59 2.40 -3.77 3.38
C PRO A 59 2.96 -3.90 1.97
N ARG A 60 2.07 -4.13 1.00
CA ARG A 60 2.39 -3.99 -0.43
C ARG A 60 1.47 -2.91 -0.98
N VAL A 61 2.04 -1.83 -1.45
CA VAL A 61 1.29 -0.66 -1.91
C VAL A 61 1.35 -0.57 -3.42
N PHE A 62 0.18 -0.48 -4.05
CA PHE A 62 0.06 -0.36 -5.50
C PHE A 62 -0.55 0.99 -5.86
N ILE A 63 0.08 1.70 -6.78
CA ILE A 63 -0.42 2.96 -7.34
C ILE A 63 -0.44 2.82 -8.86
N ASN A 64 -1.60 3.04 -9.47
CA ASN A 64 -1.80 2.92 -10.92
C ASN A 64 -1.32 1.56 -11.45
N GLY A 65 -1.59 0.49 -10.69
CA GLY A 65 -1.24 -0.87 -11.08
C GLY A 65 0.21 -1.27 -10.85
N LYS A 66 1.04 -0.38 -10.29
CA LYS A 66 2.45 -0.65 -10.02
C LYS A 66 2.71 -0.71 -8.52
N CYS A 67 3.48 -1.70 -8.09
CA CYS A 67 3.91 -1.80 -6.70
C CYS A 67 5.01 -0.79 -6.43
N ILE A 68 4.79 0.09 -5.45
CA ILE A 68 5.79 1.10 -5.05
C ILE A 68 6.65 0.62 -3.87
N GLY A 69 6.34 -0.52 -3.29
CA GLY A 69 7.08 -1.09 -2.18
C GLY A 69 6.24 -1.26 -0.93
N GLY A 70 6.89 -1.24 0.22
CA GLY A 70 6.27 -1.40 1.53
C GLY A 70 6.09 -0.07 2.26
N GLY A 71 6.00 -0.15 3.60
CA GLY A 71 5.75 1.02 4.44
C GLY A 71 6.86 2.06 4.42
N SER A 72 8.11 1.62 4.52
CA SER A 72 9.25 2.55 4.52
C SER A 72 9.42 3.24 3.17
N GLU A 73 9.26 2.52 2.06
CA GLU A 73 9.34 3.09 0.72
C GLU A 73 8.23 4.11 0.49
N THR A 74 7.01 3.81 0.95
CA THR A 74 5.88 4.73 0.86
C THR A 74 6.14 6.01 1.66
N GLN A 75 6.68 5.86 2.88
CA GLN A 75 7.00 7.00 3.72
C GLN A 75 8.10 7.86 3.11
N ASP A 76 9.13 7.23 2.55
CA ASP A 76 10.23 7.95 1.89
C ASP A 76 9.74 8.74 0.69
N LEU A 77 8.89 8.13 -0.15
CA LEU A 77 8.30 8.82 -1.29
C LEU A 77 7.45 10.01 -0.85
N ASP A 78 6.74 9.88 0.27
CA ASP A 78 5.96 10.97 0.84
C ASP A 78 6.86 12.14 1.28
N LYS A 79 7.95 11.84 1.98
CA LYS A 79 8.90 12.87 2.43
C LYS A 79 9.56 13.61 1.27
N LEU A 80 9.79 12.93 0.15
CA LEU A 80 10.39 13.52 -1.04
C LEU A 80 9.39 14.28 -1.91
N GLY A 81 8.09 14.22 -1.59
CA GLY A 81 7.04 14.82 -2.41
C GLY A 81 6.67 14.01 -3.64
N GLU A 82 7.31 12.86 -3.85
CA GLU A 82 7.05 12.01 -5.00
C GLU A 82 5.71 11.28 -4.90
N LEU A 83 5.29 10.92 -3.69
CA LEU A 83 4.03 10.21 -3.48
C LEU A 83 2.85 11.02 -4.01
N LYS A 84 2.81 12.30 -3.71
CA LYS A 84 1.75 13.21 -4.20
C LYS A 84 1.71 13.24 -5.73
N LYS A 85 2.88 13.29 -6.37
CA LYS A 85 2.98 13.28 -7.83
C LYS A 85 2.46 11.99 -8.41
N MET A 86 2.78 10.85 -7.81
CA MET A 86 2.32 9.55 -8.25
C MET A 86 0.80 9.41 -8.12
N LEU A 87 0.22 9.94 -7.05
CA LEU A 87 -1.23 9.88 -6.81
C LEU A 87 -2.01 10.79 -7.74
N SER A 88 -1.42 11.89 -8.18
CA SER A 88 -2.09 12.84 -9.08
C SER A 88 -1.88 12.55 -10.55
N ALA A 89 -1.09 11.54 -10.86
CA ALA A 89 -0.81 11.16 -12.26
C ALA A 89 -2.01 10.46 -12.91
#